data_ffc9a40f8f31adab4c4cf899a6a02b27
#
_entry.id   ffc9a40f8f31adab4c4cf899a6a02b27
#
_cell.length_a   1.000
_cell.length_b   1.000
_cell.length_c   1.000
_cell.angle_alpha   90.00
_cell.angle_beta   90.00
_cell.angle_gamma   90.00
#
_symmetry.space_group_name_H-M   'P 1'
#
loop_
_entity.id
_entity.type
_entity.pdbx_description
1 polymer ?
#
loop_
_entity_poly.entity_id
_entity_poly.type
_entity_poly.pdbx_seq_one_letter_code
_entity_poly.pdbx_strand_id
1 'polypeptide(L)'
;DISFANSDTNPDNAYNAEARELYKFIIDNTPKDTIFITFKPRVLYLATHRRSFVSPKIERLDEADFVLWNGKYVQDLHTMQDISSPAFVAKTNLIFENAEYKLFKVLK
;
A
#
# COMPACT_ATOMS: atom_id res chain seq x y z
N ASP A 1 -4.84 3.42 21.77
CA ASP A 1 -5.60 2.21 21.57
C ASP A 1 -4.81 0.99 22.02
N ILE A 2 -5.41 0.20 22.90
CA ILE A 2 -4.75 -0.95 23.50
C ILE A 2 -4.39 -2.00 22.46
N SER A 3 -5.23 -2.19 21.46
CA SER A 3 -4.97 -3.16 20.39
C SER A 3 -3.70 -2.84 19.61
N PHE A 4 -3.45 -1.56 19.36
CA PHE A 4 -2.22 -1.16 18.69
C PHE A 4 -0.99 -1.40 19.54
N ALA A 5 -1.07 -1.12 20.82
CA ALA A 5 0.06 -1.36 21.73
C ALA A 5 0.45 -2.84 21.75
N ASN A 6 -0.53 -3.73 21.77
CA ASN A 6 -0.28 -5.17 21.76
C ASN A 6 0.26 -5.63 20.39
N SER A 7 -0.15 -4.97 19.32
CA SER A 7 0.26 -5.35 17.97
C SER A 7 1.73 -5.05 17.71
N ASP A 8 2.30 -4.07 18.39
CA ASP A 8 3.69 -3.65 18.17
C ASP A 8 4.70 -4.74 18.46
N THR A 9 4.34 -5.72 19.27
CA THR A 9 5.26 -6.78 19.64
C THR A 9 5.32 -7.91 18.62
N ASN A 10 4.45 -7.90 17.63
CA ASN A 10 4.41 -8.94 16.60
C ASN A 10 4.78 -8.34 15.24
N PRO A 11 5.97 -8.68 14.69
CA PRO A 11 6.41 -8.09 13.42
C PRO A 11 5.56 -8.47 12.22
N ASP A 12 4.76 -9.55 12.32
CA ASP A 12 3.88 -9.98 11.24
C ASP A 12 2.49 -9.39 11.34
N ASN A 13 2.22 -8.59 12.37
CA ASN A 13 0.93 -7.98 12.57
C ASN A 13 0.71 -6.82 11.60
N ALA A 14 -0.53 -6.67 11.10
CA ALA A 14 -0.90 -5.61 10.17
C ALA A 14 -0.75 -4.20 10.77
N TYR A 15 -0.59 -4.10 12.10
CA TYR A 15 -0.48 -2.82 12.81
C TYR A 15 0.87 -2.63 13.48
N ASN A 16 1.94 -3.21 12.93
CA ASN A 16 3.29 -2.96 13.44
C ASN A 16 3.68 -1.49 13.20
N ALA A 17 4.86 -1.08 13.68
CA ALA A 17 5.28 0.31 13.62
C ALA A 17 5.33 0.85 12.19
N GLU A 18 5.85 0.06 11.25
CA GLU A 18 5.93 0.46 9.84
C GLU A 18 4.55 0.64 9.21
N ALA A 19 3.62 -0.24 9.55
CA ALA A 19 2.25 -0.14 9.04
C ALA A 19 1.54 1.10 9.59
N ARG A 20 1.70 1.39 10.88
CA ARG A 20 1.08 2.58 11.48
C ARG A 20 1.62 3.87 10.87
N GLU A 21 2.91 3.92 10.63
CA GLU A 21 3.54 5.06 9.96
C GLU A 21 2.94 5.27 8.57
N LEU A 22 2.81 4.19 7.81
CA LEU A 22 2.22 4.21 6.48
C LEU A 22 0.77 4.69 6.52
N TYR A 23 -0.04 4.12 7.42
CA TYR A 23 -1.46 4.46 7.49
C TYR A 23 -1.67 5.92 7.88
N LYS A 24 -0.86 6.44 8.78
CA LYS A 24 -0.90 7.86 9.13
C LYS A 24 -0.57 8.72 7.92
N PHE A 25 0.44 8.35 7.15
CA PHE A 25 0.79 9.07 5.93
C PHE A 25 -0.38 9.08 4.95
N ILE A 26 -1.03 7.93 4.75
CA ILE A 26 -2.16 7.82 3.83
C ILE A 26 -3.31 8.72 4.28
N ILE A 27 -3.66 8.67 5.55
CA ILE A 27 -4.76 9.46 6.09
C ILE A 27 -4.47 10.96 5.94
N ASP A 28 -3.24 11.38 6.19
CA ASP A 28 -2.86 12.79 6.19
C ASP A 28 -2.63 13.34 4.79
N ASN A 29 -2.32 12.50 3.81
CA ASN A 29 -1.81 12.96 2.50
C ASN A 29 -2.62 12.48 1.30
N THR A 30 -3.69 11.71 1.50
CA THR A 30 -4.52 11.26 0.37
C THR A 30 -5.98 11.58 0.64
N PRO A 31 -6.75 11.97 -0.40
CA PRO A 31 -8.20 12.17 -0.25
C PRO A 31 -8.91 10.86 0.08
N LYS A 32 -10.09 10.97 0.72
CA LYS A 32 -10.85 9.80 1.17
C LYS A 32 -11.39 8.95 0.03
N ASP A 33 -11.66 9.54 -1.11
CA ASP A 33 -12.29 8.86 -2.23
C ASP A 33 -11.28 8.34 -3.26
N THR A 34 -10.00 8.25 -2.88
CA THR A 34 -8.98 7.64 -3.73
C THR A 34 -9.06 6.12 -3.69
N ILE A 35 -8.54 5.49 -4.73
CA ILE A 35 -8.54 4.04 -4.89
C ILE A 35 -7.10 3.54 -4.93
N PHE A 36 -6.83 2.47 -4.19
CA PHE A 36 -5.50 1.87 -4.07
C PHE A 36 -5.45 0.49 -4.72
N ILE A 37 -4.31 0.15 -5.29
CA ILE A 37 -3.97 -1.25 -5.56
C ILE A 37 -3.14 -1.73 -4.38
N THR A 38 -3.56 -2.81 -3.74
CA THR A 38 -2.84 -3.37 -2.61
C THR A 38 -3.07 -4.89 -2.56
N PHE A 39 -2.28 -5.60 -1.77
CA PHE A 39 -2.42 -7.04 -1.61
C PHE A 39 -3.41 -7.42 -0.51
N LYS A 40 -3.77 -6.49 0.39
CA LYS A 40 -4.72 -6.72 1.48
C LYS A 40 -5.74 -5.58 1.58
N PRO A 41 -6.73 -5.55 0.67
CA PRO A 41 -7.70 -4.44 0.62
C PRO A 41 -8.46 -4.22 1.92
N ARG A 42 -8.85 -5.30 2.58
CA ARG A 42 -9.62 -5.22 3.82
C ARG A 42 -8.83 -4.54 4.93
N VAL A 43 -7.55 -4.89 5.07
CA VAL A 43 -6.69 -4.28 6.09
C VAL A 43 -6.55 -2.79 5.83
N LEU A 44 -6.31 -2.40 4.59
CA LEU A 44 -6.17 -0.99 4.25
C LEU A 44 -7.46 -0.22 4.54
N TYR A 45 -8.61 -0.78 4.19
CA TYR A 45 -9.88 -0.12 4.45
C TYR A 45 -10.13 0.07 5.94
N LEU A 46 -9.88 -0.96 6.74
CA LEU A 46 -10.07 -0.88 8.19
C LEU A 46 -9.17 0.17 8.81
N ALA A 47 -7.96 0.34 8.29
CA ALA A 47 -6.99 1.27 8.85
C ALA A 47 -7.18 2.71 8.36
N THR A 48 -7.61 2.91 7.11
CA THR A 48 -7.58 4.23 6.48
C THR A 48 -8.90 4.67 5.87
N HIS A 49 -9.88 3.77 5.75
CA HIS A 49 -11.15 3.99 5.04
C HIS A 49 -10.95 4.31 3.56
N ARG A 50 -9.85 3.86 2.95
CA ARG A 50 -9.59 3.99 1.51
C ARG A 50 -9.95 2.69 0.82
N ARG A 51 -10.70 2.79 -0.29
CA ARG A 51 -11.06 1.61 -1.08
C ARG A 51 -9.84 1.12 -1.86
N SER A 52 -9.81 -0.18 -2.13
CA SER A 52 -8.71 -0.77 -2.86
C SER A 52 -9.14 -2.07 -3.53
N PHE A 53 -8.28 -2.54 -4.42
CA PHE A 53 -8.46 -3.83 -5.05
C PHE A 53 -7.10 -4.51 -5.22
N VAL A 54 -7.14 -5.81 -5.46
CA VAL A 54 -5.93 -6.61 -5.68
C VAL A 54 -5.65 -6.68 -7.17
N SER A 55 -4.43 -6.35 -7.58
CA SER A 55 -4.00 -6.57 -8.94
C SER A 55 -2.48 -6.68 -9.00
N PRO A 56 -1.95 -7.83 -9.45
CA PRO A 56 -0.51 -7.96 -9.71
C PRO A 56 -0.12 -7.40 -11.07
N LYS A 57 -1.09 -6.97 -11.89
CA LYS A 57 -0.86 -6.60 -13.28
C LYS A 57 -0.81 -5.10 -13.47
N ILE A 58 0.17 -4.67 -14.24
CA ILE A 58 0.41 -3.27 -14.55
C ILE A 58 -0.69 -2.65 -15.42
N GLU A 59 -1.42 -3.48 -16.17
CA GLU A 59 -2.48 -3.00 -17.06
C GLU A 59 -3.61 -2.30 -16.31
N ARG A 60 -3.77 -2.58 -15.03
CA ARG A 60 -4.82 -1.98 -14.21
C ARG A 60 -4.40 -0.74 -13.44
N LEU A 61 -3.20 -0.23 -13.67
CA LEU A 61 -2.74 0.97 -12.96
C LEU A 61 -3.68 2.15 -13.14
N ASP A 62 -4.23 2.33 -14.33
CA ASP A 62 -5.09 3.48 -14.63
C ASP A 62 -6.42 3.46 -13.85
N GLU A 63 -6.77 2.31 -13.24
CA GLU A 63 -7.98 2.18 -12.43
C GLU A 63 -7.77 2.63 -10.98
N ALA A 64 -6.55 2.97 -10.60
CA ALA A 64 -6.23 3.35 -9.23
C ALA A 64 -5.51 4.69 -9.18
N ASP A 65 -5.50 5.27 -7.99
CA ASP A 65 -4.78 6.52 -7.72
C ASP A 65 -3.42 6.26 -7.08
N PHE A 66 -3.30 5.15 -6.35
CA PHE A 66 -2.07 4.78 -5.64
C PHE A 66 -1.84 3.29 -5.69
N VAL A 67 -0.57 2.89 -5.61
CA VAL A 67 -0.16 1.48 -5.47
C VAL A 67 0.59 1.35 -4.16
N LEU A 68 0.15 0.41 -3.32
CA LEU A 68 0.82 0.08 -2.06
C LEU A 68 1.53 -1.26 -2.20
N TRP A 69 2.84 -1.22 -2.08
CA TRP A 69 3.69 -2.40 -2.19
C TRP A 69 4.29 -2.75 -0.83
N ASN A 70 4.35 -4.06 -0.50
CA ASN A 70 4.95 -4.53 0.74
C ASN A 70 6.02 -5.58 0.43
N GLY A 71 7.24 -5.33 0.89
CA GLY A 71 8.37 -6.20 0.61
C GLY A 71 8.28 -7.59 1.22
N LYS A 72 7.49 -7.77 2.27
CA LYS A 72 7.29 -9.10 2.89
C LYS A 72 6.52 -10.05 1.98
N TYR A 73 5.74 -9.52 1.06
CA TYR A 73 4.80 -10.31 0.26
C TYR A 73 5.18 -10.32 -1.22
N VAL A 74 6.46 -10.15 -1.54
CA VAL A 74 6.90 -10.14 -2.95
C VAL A 74 6.64 -11.46 -3.65
N GLN A 75 6.51 -12.56 -2.91
CA GLN A 75 6.22 -13.88 -3.47
C GLN A 75 4.71 -14.11 -3.66
N ASP A 76 3.87 -13.22 -3.14
CA ASP A 76 2.43 -13.35 -3.27
C ASP A 76 2.00 -12.98 -4.68
N LEU A 77 1.24 -13.87 -5.33
CA LEU A 77 0.78 -13.65 -6.69
C LEU A 77 -0.16 -12.45 -6.83
N HIS A 78 -0.73 -11.98 -5.73
CA HIS A 78 -1.63 -10.81 -5.72
C HIS A 78 -0.90 -9.49 -5.52
N THR A 79 0.40 -9.52 -5.24
CA THR A 79 1.20 -8.32 -5.04
C THR A 79 1.73 -7.83 -6.37
N MET A 80 1.61 -6.53 -6.63
CA MET A 80 2.24 -5.93 -7.80
C MET A 80 3.74 -6.14 -7.69
N GLN A 81 4.32 -6.94 -8.59
CA GLN A 81 5.72 -7.36 -8.48
C GLN A 81 6.66 -6.57 -9.37
N ASP A 82 6.15 -5.95 -10.42
CA ASP A 82 6.97 -5.28 -11.43
C ASP A 82 7.21 -3.80 -11.14
N ILE A 83 7.41 -3.45 -9.87
CA ILE A 83 7.59 -2.05 -9.47
C ILE A 83 8.88 -1.43 -10.00
N SER A 84 9.81 -2.23 -10.50
CA SER A 84 11.04 -1.73 -11.12
C SER A 84 11.01 -1.78 -12.63
N SER A 85 9.93 -2.25 -13.25
CA SER A 85 9.85 -2.30 -14.71
C SER A 85 9.76 -0.88 -15.28
N PRO A 86 10.29 -0.67 -16.49
CA PRO A 86 10.21 0.66 -17.12
C PRO A 86 8.79 1.18 -17.27
N ALA A 87 7.83 0.30 -17.56
CA ALA A 87 6.43 0.70 -17.70
C ALA A 87 5.86 1.17 -16.36
N PHE A 88 6.17 0.50 -15.26
CA PHE A 88 5.71 0.92 -13.94
C PHE A 88 6.36 2.24 -13.53
N VAL A 89 7.67 2.35 -13.69
CA VAL A 89 8.41 3.55 -13.31
C VAL A 89 7.91 4.77 -14.08
N ALA A 90 7.58 4.59 -15.36
CA ALA A 90 7.06 5.69 -16.19
C ALA A 90 5.68 6.17 -15.77
N LYS A 91 4.89 5.31 -15.11
CA LYS A 91 3.50 5.62 -14.76
C LYS A 91 3.27 5.97 -13.30
N THR A 92 4.29 5.90 -12.46
CA THR A 92 4.14 6.12 -11.03
C THR A 92 5.23 7.00 -10.46
N ASN A 93 4.96 7.52 -9.25
CA ASN A 93 5.93 8.31 -8.51
C ASN A 93 5.95 7.82 -7.06
N LEU A 94 7.12 7.44 -6.56
CA LEU A 94 7.27 7.01 -5.17
C LEU A 94 7.09 8.22 -4.26
N ILE A 95 6.11 8.16 -3.35
CA ILE A 95 5.80 9.28 -2.45
C ILE A 95 6.02 8.94 -0.98
N PHE A 96 6.18 7.67 -0.64
CA PHE A 96 6.44 7.24 0.74
C PHE A 96 7.17 5.90 0.71
N GLU A 97 8.12 5.76 1.62
CA GLU A 97 8.88 4.51 1.75
C GLU A 97 9.35 4.35 3.19
N ASN A 98 9.25 3.13 3.70
CA ASN A 98 9.93 2.75 4.93
C ASN A 98 10.50 1.35 4.79
N ALA A 99 10.90 0.71 5.89
CA ALA A 99 11.57 -0.59 5.83
C ALA A 99 10.69 -1.69 5.22
N GLU A 100 9.38 -1.55 5.27
CA GLU A 100 8.45 -2.59 4.85
C GLU A 100 7.62 -2.21 3.63
N TYR A 101 7.29 -0.91 3.47
CA TYR A 101 6.31 -0.47 2.48
C TYR A 101 6.88 0.53 1.50
N LYS A 102 6.33 0.52 0.28
CA LYS A 102 6.50 1.58 -0.71
C LYS A 102 5.13 2.00 -1.21
N LEU A 103 4.88 3.30 -1.22
CA LEU A 103 3.63 3.85 -1.72
C LEU A 103 3.91 4.69 -2.96
N PHE A 104 3.24 4.36 -4.05
CA PHE A 104 3.41 5.03 -5.34
C PHE A 104 2.13 5.77 -5.70
N LYS A 105 2.27 6.99 -6.21
CA LYS A 105 1.17 7.71 -6.83
C LYS A 105 1.13 7.37 -8.30
N VAL A 106 -0.07 7.04 -8.81
CA VAL A 106 -0.26 6.79 -10.23
C VAL A 106 -0.37 8.12 -10.96
N LEU A 107 0.45 8.29 -11.99
CA LEU A 107 0.46 9.50 -12.81
C LEU A 107 -0.58 9.37 -13.92
N LYS A 108 -1.45 10.37 -14.04
CA LYS A 108 -2.56 10.33 -15.00
C LYS A 108 -2.52 11.47 -15.99
#